data_647c93ffb95340d6bc90791861591b1a
#
_entry.id   647c93ffb95340d6bc90791861591b1a
#
_cell.length_a   1.000
_cell.length_b   1.000
_cell.length_c   1.000
_cell.angle_alpha   90.00
_cell.angle_beta   90.00
_cell.angle_gamma   90.00
#
_symmetry.space_group_name_H-M   'P 1'
#
loop_
_entity.id
_entity.type
_entity.pdbx_description
1 polymer ?
#
loop_
_entity_poly.entity_id
_entity_poly.type
_entity_poly.pdbx_seq_one_letter_code
_entity_poly.pdbx_strand_id
1 'polypeptide(L)'
;GITLDLGYAYSNDGQLGFVDVPGHERLVHNMLAGATGIDYVLLVIAADDGPMPQTREHLAIVDLLGLAHGAVALTKIDSVDAARLAAVQREIACLLAPTALAAAPVFPVSAKTGQGVAELSAALQTAAQTAAQTAAQAARPRSAEGGFRLAIDRAFHLAGAGLIVTGTAFAGAVRVGDTVCISPPGWRARVRSLHAQDRASELGQVGQRIALNLVGDFGKDDMARGMWVLAPELHSPVQRLHARIRLLPGEAKLAHW
;
A
#
# COMPACT_ATOMS: atom_id res chain seq x y z
N GLY A 1 12.09 13.89 -11.79
CA GLY A 1 11.00 14.54 -11.07
C GLY A 1 10.81 13.88 -9.71
N ILE A 2 10.28 14.63 -8.74
CA ILE A 2 9.97 14.08 -7.41
C ILE A 2 8.50 13.63 -7.46
N THR A 3 8.22 12.40 -7.05
CA THR A 3 6.85 11.90 -6.85
C THR A 3 6.24 12.63 -5.65
N LEU A 4 5.18 13.42 -5.87
CA LEU A 4 4.54 14.22 -4.83
C LEU A 4 3.37 13.52 -4.14
N ASP A 5 2.72 12.59 -4.84
CA ASP A 5 1.56 11.82 -4.36
C ASP A 5 1.69 10.36 -4.78
N LEU A 6 0.79 9.51 -4.30
CA LEU A 6 0.78 8.09 -4.62
C LEU A 6 0.54 7.84 -6.11
N GLY A 7 1.41 7.04 -6.73
CA GLY A 7 1.21 6.49 -8.06
C GLY A 7 0.58 5.10 -7.98
N TYR A 8 -0.22 4.73 -8.97
CA TYR A 8 -0.84 3.40 -9.05
C TYR A 8 -0.67 2.80 -10.43
N ALA A 9 -0.27 1.55 -10.48
CA ALA A 9 -0.20 0.77 -11.70
C ALA A 9 -0.71 -0.66 -11.42
N TYR A 10 -1.18 -1.32 -12.46
CA TYR A 10 -1.69 -2.69 -12.35
C TYR A 10 -1.06 -3.56 -13.42
N SER A 11 -0.80 -4.83 -13.10
CA SER A 11 -0.43 -5.81 -14.10
C SER A 11 -1.58 -6.04 -15.11
N ASN A 12 -1.25 -6.48 -16.32
CA ASN A 12 -2.23 -6.67 -17.39
C ASN A 12 -3.37 -7.64 -17.02
N ASP A 13 -3.10 -8.61 -16.15
CA ASP A 13 -4.08 -9.56 -15.62
C ASP A 13 -4.87 -9.01 -14.41
N GLY A 14 -4.46 -7.86 -13.86
CA GLY A 14 -5.08 -7.22 -12.69
C GLY A 14 -4.81 -7.94 -11.37
N GLN A 15 -3.89 -8.92 -11.33
CA GLN A 15 -3.56 -9.65 -10.11
C GLN A 15 -2.59 -8.90 -9.21
N LEU A 16 -1.73 -8.06 -9.80
CA LEU A 16 -0.79 -7.21 -9.09
C LEU A 16 -1.19 -5.75 -9.18
N GLY A 17 -1.32 -5.10 -8.04
CA GLY A 17 -1.40 -3.65 -7.93
C GLY A 17 -0.10 -3.10 -7.37
N PHE A 18 0.49 -2.12 -8.04
CA PHE A 18 1.67 -1.40 -7.58
C PHE A 18 1.22 -0.06 -7.00
N VAL A 19 1.72 0.25 -5.82
CA VAL A 19 1.58 1.57 -5.20
C VAL A 19 2.95 2.21 -5.15
N ASP A 20 3.19 3.18 -6.04
CA ASP A 20 4.42 3.98 -6.01
C ASP A 20 4.27 5.05 -4.94
N VAL A 21 5.15 5.00 -3.94
CA VAL A 21 5.11 5.89 -2.79
C VAL A 21 6.21 6.95 -2.91
N PRO A 22 5.94 8.22 -2.49
CA PRO A 22 6.95 9.25 -2.49
C PRO A 22 8.15 8.88 -1.61
N GLY A 23 9.37 9.00 -2.16
CA GLY A 23 10.61 8.68 -1.45
C GLY A 23 11.14 9.79 -0.55
N HIS A 24 10.57 10.99 -0.55
CA HIS A 24 11.09 12.14 0.18
C HIS A 24 10.53 12.22 1.61
N GLU A 25 11.39 12.46 2.61
CA GLU A 25 11.04 12.54 4.06
C GLU A 25 9.82 13.42 4.36
N ARG A 26 9.67 14.57 3.69
CA ARG A 26 8.51 15.47 3.85
C ARG A 26 7.18 14.87 3.42
N LEU A 27 7.20 13.74 2.72
CA LEU A 27 6.02 13.08 2.16
C LEU A 27 5.72 11.74 2.84
N VAL A 28 6.30 11.47 4.01
CA VAL A 28 6.09 10.26 4.80
C VAL A 28 4.60 10.02 5.09
N HIS A 29 3.81 11.07 5.33
CA HIS A 29 2.36 10.94 5.50
C HIS A 29 1.66 10.37 4.25
N ASN A 30 2.10 10.80 3.05
CA ASN A 30 1.58 10.27 1.81
C ASN A 30 2.02 8.81 1.60
N MET A 31 3.27 8.50 1.94
CA MET A 31 3.79 7.13 1.94
C MET A 31 2.98 6.23 2.87
N LEU A 32 2.73 6.63 4.11
CA LEU A 32 1.94 5.86 5.08
C LEU A 32 0.52 5.60 4.59
N ALA A 33 -0.12 6.58 3.95
CA ALA A 33 -1.45 6.39 3.39
C ALA A 33 -1.48 5.32 2.28
N GLY A 34 -0.41 5.23 1.47
CA GLY A 34 -0.27 4.17 0.46
C GLY A 34 0.15 2.83 1.05
N ALA A 35 0.96 2.85 2.12
CA ALA A 35 1.49 1.66 2.76
C ALA A 35 0.43 0.88 3.57
N THR A 36 -0.69 1.53 3.93
CA THR A 36 -1.80 0.84 4.58
C THR A 36 -2.50 -0.07 3.56
N GLY A 37 -2.44 -1.38 3.77
CA GLY A 37 -3.12 -2.35 2.90
C GLY A 37 -2.26 -3.00 1.82
N ILE A 38 -0.95 -2.73 1.78
CA ILE A 38 0.00 -3.48 0.95
C ILE A 38 0.35 -4.83 1.59
N ASP A 39 0.61 -5.82 0.76
CA ASP A 39 0.92 -7.19 1.16
C ASP A 39 2.40 -7.53 0.95
N TYR A 40 3.08 -6.76 0.10
CA TYR A 40 4.44 -7.05 -0.34
C TYR A 40 5.22 -5.76 -0.61
N VAL A 41 6.48 -5.72 -0.21
CA VAL A 41 7.37 -4.56 -0.40
C VAL A 41 8.32 -4.82 -1.54
N LEU A 42 8.36 -3.92 -2.53
CA LEU A 42 9.43 -3.86 -3.51
C LEU A 42 10.34 -2.68 -3.18
N LEU A 43 11.49 -2.97 -2.56
CA LEU A 43 12.49 -1.96 -2.25
C LEU A 43 13.35 -1.70 -3.48
N VAL A 44 13.36 -0.47 -3.97
CA VAL A 44 14.11 -0.08 -5.17
C VAL A 44 15.39 0.66 -4.77
N ILE A 45 16.55 0.12 -5.16
CA ILE A 45 17.86 0.70 -4.86
C ILE A 45 18.65 0.78 -6.18
N ALA A 46 19.24 1.92 -6.46
CA ALA A 46 20.09 2.09 -7.64
C ALA A 46 21.52 1.62 -7.35
N ALA A 47 22.11 0.86 -8.27
CA ALA A 47 23.45 0.28 -8.09
C ALA A 47 24.56 1.34 -8.07
N ASP A 48 24.36 2.46 -8.76
CA ASP A 48 25.29 3.60 -8.77
C ASP A 48 25.36 4.30 -7.41
N ASP A 49 24.19 4.57 -6.79
CA ASP A 49 24.10 5.27 -5.51
C ASP A 49 24.27 4.32 -4.30
N GLY A 50 23.68 3.11 -4.37
CA GLY A 50 23.56 2.21 -3.23
C GLY A 50 22.43 2.61 -2.26
N PRO A 51 22.40 2.01 -1.04
CA PRO A 51 21.41 2.36 -0.02
C PRO A 51 21.60 3.77 0.50
N MET A 52 20.63 4.65 0.24
CA MET A 52 20.61 6.04 0.66
C MET A 52 19.98 6.19 2.08
N PRO A 53 20.15 7.34 2.78
CA PRO A 53 19.52 7.57 4.08
C PRO A 53 18.01 7.30 4.07
N GLN A 54 17.30 7.76 3.03
CA GLN A 54 15.85 7.51 2.86
C GLN A 54 15.50 6.01 2.78
N THR A 55 16.40 5.19 2.25
CA THR A 55 16.21 3.73 2.23
C THR A 55 16.08 3.16 3.65
N ARG A 56 16.88 3.69 4.59
CA ARG A 56 16.83 3.28 6.00
C ARG A 56 15.55 3.73 6.68
N GLU A 57 15.11 4.95 6.43
CA GLU A 57 13.84 5.49 6.93
C GLU A 57 12.65 4.68 6.44
N HIS A 58 12.61 4.36 5.14
CA HIS A 58 11.56 3.53 4.56
C HIS A 58 11.56 2.12 5.15
N LEU A 59 12.72 1.51 5.36
CA LEU A 59 12.81 0.19 6.00
C LEU A 59 12.32 0.23 7.46
N ALA A 60 12.61 1.29 8.20
CA ALA A 60 12.09 1.47 9.55
C ALA A 60 10.55 1.54 9.56
N ILE A 61 9.96 2.25 8.59
CA ILE A 61 8.51 2.32 8.43
C ILE A 61 7.92 0.96 8.06
N VAL A 62 8.54 0.24 7.12
CA VAL A 62 8.15 -1.13 6.72
C VAL A 62 8.13 -2.07 7.91
N ASP A 63 9.17 -2.01 8.77
CA ASP A 63 9.26 -2.81 9.99
C ASP A 63 8.18 -2.43 11.02
N LEU A 64 7.92 -1.13 11.23
CA LEU A 64 6.85 -0.66 12.11
C LEU A 64 5.46 -1.08 11.64
N LEU A 65 5.25 -1.14 10.33
CA LEU A 65 4.00 -1.63 9.72
C LEU A 65 3.88 -3.16 9.80
N GLY A 66 4.94 -3.88 10.20
CA GLY A 66 4.94 -5.34 10.30
C GLY A 66 4.96 -6.05 8.93
N LEU A 67 5.46 -5.40 7.89
CA LEU A 67 5.57 -5.97 6.54
C LEU A 67 6.81 -6.85 6.47
N ALA A 68 6.60 -8.17 6.44
CA ALA A 68 7.65 -9.17 6.47
C ALA A 68 7.94 -9.82 5.11
N HIS A 69 7.20 -9.48 4.07
CA HIS A 69 7.36 -10.03 2.73
C HIS A 69 7.78 -8.95 1.75
N GLY A 70 8.83 -9.23 1.00
CA GLY A 70 9.34 -8.26 0.02
C GLY A 70 10.47 -8.79 -0.82
N ALA A 71 10.90 -7.97 -1.77
CA ALA A 71 12.09 -8.16 -2.60
C ALA A 71 12.82 -6.83 -2.78
N VAL A 72 14.06 -6.90 -3.22
CA VAL A 72 14.85 -5.73 -3.62
C VAL A 72 15.05 -5.75 -5.13
N ALA A 73 14.68 -4.67 -5.81
CA ALA A 73 15.10 -4.38 -7.18
C ALA A 73 16.37 -3.53 -7.14
N LEU A 74 17.51 -4.13 -7.41
CA LEU A 74 18.79 -3.43 -7.55
C LEU A 74 18.91 -2.93 -9.00
N THR A 75 18.55 -1.67 -9.20
CA THR A 75 18.39 -1.08 -10.54
C THR A 75 19.68 -0.47 -11.08
N LYS A 76 19.68 -0.07 -12.36
CA LYS A 76 20.79 0.58 -13.06
C LYS A 76 22.10 -0.25 -13.08
N ILE A 77 22.00 -1.56 -13.11
CA ILE A 77 23.20 -2.43 -13.13
C ILE A 77 24.05 -2.24 -14.39
N ASP A 78 23.48 -1.68 -15.46
CA ASP A 78 24.16 -1.32 -16.71
C ASP A 78 25.10 -0.11 -16.57
N SER A 79 25.02 0.64 -15.47
CA SER A 79 25.84 1.82 -15.22
C SER A 79 27.00 1.61 -14.26
N VAL A 80 27.19 0.38 -13.75
CA VAL A 80 28.24 0.04 -12.80
C VAL A 80 29.03 -1.20 -13.23
N ASP A 81 30.25 -1.35 -12.71
CA ASP A 81 31.04 -2.55 -12.89
C ASP A 81 30.65 -3.67 -11.89
N ALA A 82 31.22 -4.87 -12.12
CA ALA A 82 30.96 -6.03 -11.28
C ALA A 82 31.41 -5.84 -9.81
N ALA A 83 32.48 -5.08 -9.59
CA ALA A 83 33.00 -4.83 -8.24
C ALA A 83 32.05 -3.94 -7.43
N ARG A 84 31.54 -2.86 -8.06
CA ARG A 84 30.52 -1.99 -7.45
C ARG A 84 29.22 -2.75 -7.20
N LEU A 85 28.75 -3.53 -8.17
CA LEU A 85 27.55 -4.34 -8.02
C LEU A 85 27.66 -5.27 -6.80
N ALA A 86 28.77 -6.02 -6.68
CA ALA A 86 29.01 -6.90 -5.53
C ALA A 86 29.13 -6.13 -4.21
N ALA A 87 29.68 -4.92 -4.20
CA ALA A 87 29.75 -4.09 -3.01
C ALA A 87 28.35 -3.67 -2.55
N VAL A 88 27.50 -3.16 -3.45
CA VAL A 88 26.14 -2.72 -3.12
C VAL A 88 25.27 -3.89 -2.66
N GLN A 89 25.42 -5.09 -3.25
CA GLN A 89 24.71 -6.27 -2.76
C GLN A 89 25.07 -6.61 -1.31
N ARG A 90 26.34 -6.48 -0.91
CA ARG A 90 26.76 -6.63 0.50
C ARG A 90 26.18 -5.55 1.40
N GLU A 91 26.19 -4.29 0.95
CA GLU A 91 25.58 -3.17 1.68
C GLU A 91 24.08 -3.42 1.94
N ILE A 92 23.34 -3.90 0.92
CA ILE A 92 21.93 -4.28 1.03
C ILE A 92 21.74 -5.42 2.03
N ALA A 93 22.55 -6.48 1.94
CA ALA A 93 22.46 -7.61 2.87
C ALA A 93 22.67 -7.16 4.33
N CYS A 94 23.67 -6.32 4.60
CA CYS A 94 23.89 -5.74 5.93
C CYS A 94 22.73 -4.84 6.39
N LEU A 95 22.14 -4.08 5.47
CA LEU A 95 21.02 -3.20 5.77
C LEU A 95 19.76 -3.98 6.13
N LEU A 96 19.47 -5.08 5.42
CA LEU A 96 18.27 -5.90 5.62
C LEU A 96 18.39 -6.84 6.84
N ALA A 97 19.59 -7.26 7.20
CA ALA A 97 19.83 -8.27 8.25
C ALA A 97 19.09 -8.03 9.58
N PRO A 98 18.98 -6.78 10.10
CA PRO A 98 18.26 -6.52 11.35
C PRO A 98 16.75 -6.32 11.16
N THR A 99 16.20 -6.48 9.96
CA THR A 99 14.80 -6.19 9.63
C THR A 99 14.00 -7.46 9.35
N ALA A 100 12.66 -7.33 9.30
CA ALA A 100 11.78 -8.40 8.87
C ALA A 100 12.01 -8.85 7.42
N LEU A 101 12.72 -8.05 6.60
CA LEU A 101 13.09 -8.35 5.23
C LEU A 101 14.49 -8.99 5.07
N ALA A 102 15.08 -9.53 6.14
CA ALA A 102 16.42 -10.14 6.10
C ALA A 102 16.59 -11.24 5.04
N ALA A 103 15.52 -11.97 4.73
CA ALA A 103 15.49 -13.03 3.72
C ALA A 103 14.96 -12.55 2.34
N ALA A 104 14.73 -11.26 2.14
CA ALA A 104 14.20 -10.74 0.88
C ALA A 104 15.20 -10.97 -0.27
N PRO A 105 14.77 -11.57 -1.38
CA PRO A 105 15.63 -11.77 -2.54
C PRO A 105 16.01 -10.44 -3.20
N VAL A 106 17.23 -10.37 -3.71
CA VAL A 106 17.76 -9.20 -4.44
C VAL A 106 17.82 -9.54 -5.92
N PHE A 107 17.14 -8.76 -6.73
CA PHE A 107 17.11 -8.90 -8.20
C PHE A 107 17.92 -7.77 -8.85
N PRO A 108 19.12 -8.06 -9.41
CA PRO A 108 19.83 -7.09 -10.22
C PRO A 108 19.09 -6.86 -11.55
N VAL A 109 18.71 -5.61 -11.83
CA VAL A 109 17.89 -5.27 -13.00
C VAL A 109 18.39 -4.01 -13.71
N SER A 110 18.19 -3.96 -15.00
CA SER A 110 18.33 -2.75 -15.81
C SER A 110 17.04 -2.52 -16.62
N ALA A 111 16.33 -1.46 -16.33
CA ALA A 111 15.17 -1.06 -17.14
C ALA A 111 15.59 -0.61 -18.56
N LYS A 112 16.84 -0.16 -18.73
CA LYS A 112 17.39 0.30 -20.01
C LYS A 112 17.67 -0.85 -20.96
N THR A 113 18.24 -1.95 -20.45
CA THR A 113 18.63 -3.11 -21.26
C THR A 113 17.63 -4.26 -21.21
N GLY A 114 16.71 -4.24 -20.24
CA GLY A 114 15.79 -5.33 -19.97
C GLY A 114 16.38 -6.46 -19.12
N GLN A 115 17.66 -6.40 -18.78
CA GLN A 115 18.34 -7.44 -18.00
C GLN A 115 17.69 -7.60 -16.63
N GLY A 116 17.41 -8.85 -16.20
CA GLY A 116 16.84 -9.20 -14.89
C GLY A 116 15.36 -8.84 -14.70
N VAL A 117 14.73 -8.13 -15.65
CA VAL A 117 13.33 -7.68 -15.50
C VAL A 117 12.35 -8.84 -15.55
N ALA A 118 12.61 -9.84 -16.40
CA ALA A 118 11.75 -11.02 -16.52
C ALA A 118 11.75 -11.85 -15.22
N GLU A 119 12.93 -12.04 -14.62
CA GLU A 119 13.09 -12.77 -13.36
C GLU A 119 12.39 -12.05 -12.20
N LEU A 120 12.56 -10.73 -12.10
CA LEU A 120 11.83 -9.93 -11.10
C LEU A 120 10.32 -10.04 -11.30
N SER A 121 9.84 -9.90 -12.54
CA SER A 121 8.43 -10.01 -12.87
C SER A 121 7.84 -11.37 -12.47
N ALA A 122 8.53 -12.46 -12.80
CA ALA A 122 8.13 -13.83 -12.44
C ALA A 122 8.08 -14.03 -10.90
N ALA A 123 9.07 -13.48 -10.19
CA ALA A 123 9.11 -13.54 -8.73
C ALA A 123 7.94 -12.80 -8.09
N LEU A 124 7.59 -11.60 -8.59
CA LEU A 124 6.45 -10.82 -8.10
C LEU A 124 5.11 -11.53 -8.37
N GLN A 125 4.94 -12.15 -9.55
CA GLN A 125 3.76 -12.94 -9.86
C GLN A 125 3.62 -14.16 -8.94
N THR A 126 4.73 -14.86 -8.69
CA THR A 126 4.76 -15.99 -7.74
C THR A 126 4.41 -15.54 -6.32
N ALA A 127 4.95 -14.40 -5.87
CA ALA A 127 4.64 -13.83 -4.58
C ALA A 127 3.14 -13.48 -4.44
N ALA A 128 2.53 -12.91 -5.49
CA ALA A 128 1.10 -12.60 -5.50
C ALA A 128 0.23 -13.87 -5.39
N GLN A 129 0.58 -14.91 -6.13
CA GLN A 129 -0.12 -16.20 -6.08
C GLN A 129 -0.01 -16.84 -4.68
N THR A 130 1.20 -16.83 -4.10
CA THR A 130 1.44 -17.35 -2.76
C THR A 130 0.67 -16.54 -1.70
N ALA A 131 0.67 -15.21 -1.79
CA ALA A 131 -0.07 -14.36 -0.88
C ALA A 131 -1.58 -14.61 -0.95
N ALA A 132 -2.14 -14.79 -2.15
CA ALA A 132 -3.55 -15.13 -2.34
C ALA A 132 -3.89 -16.50 -1.72
N GLN A 133 -3.03 -17.50 -1.90
CA GLN A 133 -3.21 -18.85 -1.31
C GLN A 133 -3.11 -18.80 0.22
N THR A 134 -2.13 -18.07 0.76
CA THR A 134 -1.93 -17.92 2.21
C THR A 134 -3.08 -17.15 2.84
N ALA A 135 -3.58 -16.11 2.19
CA ALA A 135 -4.75 -15.36 2.65
C ALA A 135 -6.01 -16.23 2.68
N ALA A 136 -6.16 -17.15 1.73
CA ALA A 136 -7.27 -18.11 1.71
C ALA A 136 -7.17 -19.18 2.81
N GLN A 137 -5.95 -19.48 3.28
CA GLN A 137 -5.67 -20.52 4.30
C GLN A 137 -5.46 -19.93 5.71
N ALA A 138 -5.27 -18.62 5.85
CA ALA A 138 -5.00 -17.99 7.14
C ALA A 138 -6.21 -18.11 8.08
N ALA A 139 -5.96 -18.48 9.33
CA ALA A 139 -6.97 -18.53 10.40
C ALA A 139 -7.60 -17.16 10.74
N ARG A 140 -7.05 -16.08 10.20
CA ARG A 140 -7.65 -14.76 10.10
C ARG A 140 -7.40 -14.23 8.70
N PRO A 141 -8.17 -14.66 7.69
CA PRO A 141 -8.20 -13.93 6.44
C PRO A 141 -8.57 -12.48 6.78
N ARG A 142 -8.06 -11.51 6.02
CA ARG A 142 -8.73 -10.20 5.98
C ARG A 142 -10.19 -10.55 5.79
N SER A 143 -11.00 -10.35 6.85
CA SER A 143 -12.26 -11.09 6.98
C SER A 143 -13.21 -10.73 5.86
N ALA A 144 -13.46 -11.67 4.95
CA ALA A 144 -14.60 -11.56 4.04
C ALA A 144 -15.93 -11.56 4.81
N GLU A 145 -15.94 -12.09 6.05
CA GLU A 145 -17.09 -12.18 6.94
C GLU A 145 -17.31 -10.95 7.81
N GLY A 146 -16.44 -9.95 7.76
CA GLY A 146 -16.62 -8.68 8.46
C GLY A 146 -17.40 -7.67 7.61
N GLY A 147 -18.09 -6.72 8.24
CA GLY A 147 -18.68 -5.59 7.53
C GLY A 147 -17.63 -4.79 6.73
N PHE A 148 -18.07 -4.21 5.64
CA PHE A 148 -17.18 -3.51 4.69
C PHE A 148 -16.42 -2.36 5.35
N ARG A 149 -15.11 -2.26 5.08
CA ARG A 149 -14.22 -1.18 5.52
C ARG A 149 -13.25 -0.82 4.41
N LEU A 150 -13.28 0.45 4.00
CA LEU A 150 -12.34 1.02 3.03
C LEU A 150 -11.77 2.31 3.62
N ALA A 151 -10.44 2.41 3.67
CA ALA A 151 -9.75 3.67 4.02
C ALA A 151 -9.62 4.55 2.78
N ILE A 152 -10.10 5.78 2.87
CA ILE A 152 -10.05 6.75 1.75
C ILE A 152 -8.61 7.25 1.58
N ASP A 153 -8.03 7.04 0.41
CA ASP A 153 -6.75 7.61 0.02
C ASP A 153 -6.89 8.84 -0.88
N ARG A 154 -7.96 8.92 -1.67
CA ARG A 154 -8.29 10.08 -2.52
C ARG A 154 -9.80 10.29 -2.64
N ALA A 155 -10.17 11.55 -2.83
CA ALA A 155 -11.52 11.94 -3.25
C ALA A 155 -11.43 12.97 -4.38
N PHE A 156 -12.23 12.80 -5.42
CA PHE A 156 -12.26 13.72 -6.55
C PHE A 156 -13.63 13.72 -7.23
N HIS A 157 -13.92 14.79 -7.96
CA HIS A 157 -15.10 14.88 -8.81
C HIS A 157 -14.74 14.45 -10.23
N LEU A 158 -15.54 13.55 -10.78
CA LEU A 158 -15.45 13.17 -12.19
C LEU A 158 -16.66 13.72 -12.92
N ALA A 159 -16.42 14.48 -14.01
CA ALA A 159 -17.49 15.06 -14.82
C ALA A 159 -18.45 13.96 -15.30
N GLY A 160 -19.76 14.17 -15.10
CA GLY A 160 -20.81 13.21 -15.44
C GLY A 160 -21.01 12.05 -14.47
N ALA A 161 -20.03 11.71 -13.63
CA ALA A 161 -20.15 10.65 -12.63
C ALA A 161 -20.44 11.19 -11.21
N GLY A 162 -19.86 12.33 -10.84
CA GLY A 162 -20.00 12.90 -9.50
C GLY A 162 -18.81 12.61 -8.60
N LEU A 163 -19.05 12.45 -7.31
CA LEU A 163 -18.01 12.21 -6.32
C LEU A 163 -17.50 10.76 -6.40
N ILE A 164 -16.18 10.63 -6.56
CA ILE A 164 -15.46 9.37 -6.49
C ILE A 164 -14.54 9.41 -5.27
N VAL A 165 -14.58 8.36 -4.47
CA VAL A 165 -13.58 8.09 -3.44
C VAL A 165 -12.83 6.82 -3.79
N THR A 166 -11.52 6.79 -3.55
CA THR A 166 -10.69 5.62 -3.77
C THR A 166 -10.02 5.18 -2.47
N GLY A 167 -9.72 3.90 -2.37
CA GLY A 167 -9.04 3.34 -1.22
C GLY A 167 -8.87 1.83 -1.29
N THR A 168 -8.16 1.28 -0.31
CA THR A 168 -8.03 -0.17 -0.15
C THR A 168 -9.12 -0.69 0.77
N ALA A 169 -9.77 -1.78 0.38
CA ALA A 169 -10.73 -2.49 1.22
C ALA A 169 -10.01 -3.37 2.25
N PHE A 170 -10.18 -3.07 3.53
CA PHE A 170 -9.55 -3.78 4.64
C PHE A 170 -10.36 -4.98 5.13
N ALA A 171 -11.66 -4.96 4.94
CA ALA A 171 -12.55 -6.05 5.34
C ALA A 171 -13.84 -6.04 4.50
N GLY A 172 -14.52 -7.18 4.48
CA GLY A 172 -15.84 -7.35 3.89
C GLY A 172 -15.90 -7.15 2.39
N ALA A 173 -17.08 -6.88 1.92
CA ALA A 173 -17.37 -6.62 0.51
C ALA A 173 -18.43 -5.52 0.37
N VAL A 174 -18.46 -4.85 -0.77
CA VAL A 174 -19.43 -3.83 -1.12
C VAL A 174 -19.96 -4.06 -2.54
N ARG A 175 -21.23 -3.83 -2.75
CA ARG A 175 -21.89 -3.95 -4.06
C ARG A 175 -22.44 -2.61 -4.54
N VAL A 176 -22.62 -2.50 -5.83
CA VAL A 176 -23.42 -1.43 -6.41
C VAL A 176 -24.83 -1.47 -5.81
N GLY A 177 -25.32 -0.31 -5.39
CA GLY A 177 -26.62 -0.18 -4.72
C GLY A 177 -26.57 -0.22 -3.18
N ASP A 178 -25.47 -0.70 -2.58
CA ASP A 178 -25.34 -0.75 -1.12
C ASP A 178 -25.36 0.66 -0.51
N THR A 179 -25.88 0.71 0.71
CA THR A 179 -25.75 1.89 1.59
C THR A 179 -24.51 1.73 2.45
N VAL A 180 -23.67 2.76 2.45
CA VAL A 180 -22.44 2.82 3.25
C VAL A 180 -22.46 4.06 4.16
N CYS A 181 -21.56 4.11 5.13
CA CYS A 181 -21.39 5.23 6.05
C CYS A 181 -19.99 5.83 5.89
N ILE A 182 -19.90 7.15 5.75
CA ILE A 182 -18.63 7.87 5.79
C ILE A 182 -18.32 8.21 7.26
N SER A 183 -17.23 7.67 7.76
CA SER A 183 -16.78 7.89 9.15
C SER A 183 -15.52 8.78 9.16
N PRO A 184 -15.36 9.70 10.10
CA PRO A 184 -16.10 9.86 11.36
C PRO A 184 -17.42 10.64 11.32
N PRO A 185 -17.79 11.44 10.26
CA PRO A 185 -18.99 12.29 10.37
C PRO A 185 -20.32 11.54 10.42
N GLY A 186 -20.38 10.27 10.03
CA GLY A 186 -21.60 9.47 10.06
C GLY A 186 -22.52 9.67 8.86
N TRP A 187 -22.04 10.23 7.76
CA TRP A 187 -22.85 10.49 6.57
C TRP A 187 -23.21 9.21 5.85
N ARG A 188 -24.47 9.06 5.47
CA ARG A 188 -24.90 7.94 4.66
C ARG A 188 -24.71 8.24 3.19
N ALA A 189 -24.22 7.24 2.46
CA ALA A 189 -24.01 7.29 1.01
C ALA A 189 -24.54 6.03 0.35
N ARG A 190 -24.99 6.15 -0.90
CA ARG A 190 -25.28 5.01 -1.76
C ARG A 190 -24.18 4.81 -2.78
N VAL A 191 -23.75 3.58 -2.97
CA VAL A 191 -22.80 3.20 -4.02
C VAL A 191 -23.53 3.16 -5.36
N ARG A 192 -23.23 4.10 -6.24
CA ARG A 192 -23.83 4.20 -7.58
C ARG A 192 -23.14 3.30 -8.59
N SER A 193 -21.83 3.25 -8.52
CA SER A 193 -20.98 2.36 -9.32
C SER A 193 -19.66 2.15 -8.63
N LEU A 194 -18.92 1.12 -9.01
CA LEU A 194 -17.59 0.87 -8.48
C LEU A 194 -16.64 0.33 -9.54
N HIS A 195 -15.36 0.59 -9.34
CA HIS A 195 -14.26 -0.05 -10.03
C HIS A 195 -13.39 -0.79 -9.02
N ALA A 196 -13.06 -2.03 -9.29
CA ALA A 196 -12.11 -2.82 -8.52
C ALA A 196 -10.87 -3.05 -9.37
N GLN A 197 -9.69 -2.64 -8.86
CA GLN A 197 -8.40 -2.75 -9.57
C GLN A 197 -8.48 -2.18 -11.00
N ASP A 198 -9.01 -0.96 -11.11
CA ASP A 198 -9.18 -0.19 -12.35
C ASP A 198 -10.14 -0.81 -13.39
N ARG A 199 -10.98 -1.75 -12.99
CA ARG A 199 -11.99 -2.38 -13.84
C ARG A 199 -13.39 -2.16 -13.27
N ALA A 200 -14.35 -1.83 -14.13
CA ALA A 200 -15.76 -1.75 -13.74
C ALA A 200 -16.20 -3.10 -13.14
N SER A 201 -16.89 -3.06 -12.01
CA SER A 201 -17.35 -4.24 -11.29
C SER A 201 -18.64 -3.94 -10.53
N GLU A 202 -19.43 -4.97 -10.30
CA GLU A 202 -20.61 -4.92 -9.42
C GLU A 202 -20.27 -5.22 -7.95
N LEU A 203 -19.06 -5.76 -7.69
CA LEU A 203 -18.60 -6.21 -6.39
C LEU A 203 -17.17 -5.75 -6.15
N GLY A 204 -16.92 -5.14 -5.00
CA GLY A 204 -15.60 -4.85 -4.48
C GLY A 204 -15.36 -5.64 -3.18
N GLN A 205 -14.17 -6.22 -3.02
CA GLN A 205 -13.85 -7.13 -1.93
C GLN A 205 -12.58 -6.70 -1.19
N VAL A 206 -12.43 -7.24 0.01
CA VAL A 206 -11.24 -7.12 0.84
C VAL A 206 -9.95 -7.40 0.04
N GLY A 207 -8.91 -6.59 0.29
CA GLY A 207 -7.62 -6.66 -0.40
C GLY A 207 -7.57 -5.91 -1.73
N GLN A 208 -8.71 -5.55 -2.33
CA GLN A 208 -8.76 -4.79 -3.57
C GLN A 208 -8.64 -3.29 -3.30
N ARG A 209 -7.99 -2.59 -4.23
CA ARG A 209 -8.15 -1.15 -4.33
C ARG A 209 -9.41 -0.84 -5.13
N ILE A 210 -10.32 -0.07 -4.52
CA ILE A 210 -11.65 0.18 -5.03
C ILE A 210 -11.86 1.68 -5.23
N ALA A 211 -12.45 2.06 -6.35
CA ALA A 211 -13.02 3.38 -6.57
C ALA A 211 -14.54 3.28 -6.44
N LEU A 212 -15.13 4.04 -5.53
CA LEU A 212 -16.57 4.09 -5.28
C LEU A 212 -17.14 5.42 -5.76
N ASN A 213 -18.12 5.37 -6.64
CA ASN A 213 -18.97 6.51 -6.92
C ASN A 213 -20.06 6.58 -5.86
N LEU A 214 -20.02 7.63 -5.04
CA LEU A 214 -20.91 7.81 -3.90
C LEU A 214 -21.91 8.93 -4.13
N VAL A 215 -23.14 8.66 -3.75
CA VAL A 215 -24.24 9.65 -3.78
C VAL A 215 -24.74 9.86 -2.36
N GLY A 216 -24.75 11.11 -1.91
CA GLY A 216 -25.18 11.56 -0.59
C GLY A 216 -25.16 13.08 -0.49
N ASP A 217 -25.54 13.60 0.67
CA ASP A 217 -25.61 15.05 0.95
C ASP A 217 -24.24 15.60 1.41
N PHE A 218 -23.21 15.41 0.59
CA PHE A 218 -21.84 15.85 0.84
C PHE A 218 -21.10 16.07 -0.48
N GLY A 219 -20.06 16.89 -0.46
CA GLY A 219 -19.21 17.19 -1.61
C GLY A 219 -17.80 16.65 -1.49
N LYS A 220 -16.97 16.97 -2.50
CA LYS A 220 -15.55 16.61 -2.51
C LYS A 220 -14.80 17.23 -1.33
N ASP A 221 -15.10 18.48 -1.00
CA ASP A 221 -14.38 19.25 0.02
C ASP A 221 -14.68 18.77 1.45
N ASP A 222 -15.74 17.97 1.60
CA ASP A 222 -16.09 17.31 2.85
C ASP A 222 -15.27 16.02 3.06
N MET A 223 -14.64 15.48 2.00
CA MET A 223 -13.87 14.24 2.03
C MET A 223 -12.40 14.50 2.29
N ALA A 224 -11.85 13.82 3.28
CA ALA A 224 -10.43 13.86 3.61
C ALA A 224 -9.80 12.48 3.52
N ARG A 225 -8.51 12.45 3.14
CA ARG A 225 -7.67 11.25 3.28
C ARG A 225 -7.67 10.79 4.74
N GLY A 226 -7.77 9.47 4.96
CA GLY A 226 -7.86 8.86 6.28
C GLY A 226 -9.28 8.70 6.81
N MET A 227 -10.29 9.28 6.19
CA MET A 227 -11.68 8.90 6.45
C MET A 227 -11.97 7.48 5.97
N TRP A 228 -13.06 6.92 6.42
CA TRP A 228 -13.45 5.54 6.12
C TRP A 228 -14.81 5.48 5.44
N VAL A 229 -14.93 4.58 4.48
CA VAL A 229 -16.23 4.08 3.99
C VAL A 229 -16.49 2.77 4.69
N LEU A 230 -17.57 2.68 5.44
CA LEU A 230 -17.90 1.54 6.31
C LEU A 230 -19.29 0.99 5.97
N ALA A 231 -19.51 -0.30 6.24
CA ALA A 231 -20.86 -0.81 6.45
C ALA A 231 -21.49 -0.02 7.61
N PRO A 232 -22.75 0.44 7.51
CA PRO A 232 -23.34 1.39 8.46
C PRO A 232 -23.27 0.97 9.93
N GLU A 233 -23.38 -0.32 10.21
CA GLU A 233 -23.32 -0.91 11.55
C GLU A 233 -21.94 -0.82 12.21
N LEU A 234 -20.89 -0.55 11.42
CA LEU A 234 -19.53 -0.41 11.93
C LEU A 234 -19.17 1.02 12.33
N HIS A 235 -20.05 1.98 12.07
CA HIS A 235 -19.80 3.36 12.43
C HIS A 235 -19.90 3.55 13.96
N SER A 236 -18.74 3.61 14.60
CA SER A 236 -18.61 3.80 16.04
C SER A 236 -17.42 4.68 16.37
N PRO A 237 -17.51 6.00 16.13
CA PRO A 237 -16.42 6.91 16.44
C PRO A 237 -16.22 6.97 17.97
N VAL A 238 -14.95 6.94 18.40
CA VAL A 238 -14.58 6.98 19.82
C VAL A 238 -13.73 8.22 20.11
N GLN A 239 -13.89 8.80 21.31
CA GLN A 239 -13.11 9.95 21.77
C GLN A 239 -11.91 9.54 22.62
N ARG A 240 -11.87 8.30 23.10
CA ARG A 240 -10.80 7.77 23.95
C ARG A 240 -10.43 6.36 23.46
N LEU A 241 -9.14 6.08 23.42
CA LEU A 241 -8.63 4.76 23.08
C LEU A 241 -7.47 4.39 24.00
N HIS A 242 -7.26 3.09 24.18
CA HIS A 242 -6.04 2.54 24.74
C HIS A 242 -5.19 1.99 23.61
N ALA A 243 -3.92 2.40 23.56
CA ALA A 243 -2.99 1.98 22.52
C ALA A 243 -1.73 1.38 23.12
N ARG A 244 -1.22 0.31 22.50
CA ARG A 244 0.15 -0.17 22.72
C ARG A 244 1.05 0.51 21.68
N ILE A 245 2.08 1.19 22.15
CA ILE A 245 3.04 1.88 21.31
C ILE A 245 4.35 1.09 21.27
N ARG A 246 4.92 0.89 20.09
CA ARG A 246 6.25 0.36 19.86
C ARG A 246 7.13 1.47 19.32
N LEU A 247 8.26 1.70 19.97
CA LEU A 247 9.28 2.63 19.49
C LEU A 247 10.36 1.85 18.73
N LEU A 248 11.00 2.51 17.78
CA LEU A 248 12.19 1.98 17.12
C LEU A 248 13.35 1.85 18.13
N PRO A 249 14.27 0.91 17.94
CA PRO A 249 15.48 0.82 18.74
C PRO A 249 16.29 2.13 18.66
N GLY A 250 16.69 2.65 19.82
CA GLY A 250 17.45 3.89 19.90
C GLY A 250 16.62 5.17 20.07
N GLU A 251 15.30 5.10 19.93
CA GLU A 251 14.43 6.25 20.18
C GLU A 251 14.30 6.56 21.68
N ALA A 252 14.19 7.86 22.00
CA ALA A 252 13.97 8.29 23.36
C ALA A 252 12.63 7.78 23.91
N LYS A 253 12.59 7.44 25.19
CA LYS A 253 11.35 7.05 25.87
C LYS A 253 10.34 8.20 25.80
N LEU A 254 9.09 7.87 25.51
CA LEU A 254 8.01 8.85 25.56
C LEU A 254 7.89 9.42 26.97
N ALA A 255 7.87 10.75 27.09
CA ALA A 255 7.59 11.41 28.34
C ALA A 255 6.10 11.22 28.71
N HIS A 256 5.82 11.09 29.98
CA HIS A 256 4.47 11.14 30.49
C HIS A 256 4.04 12.61 30.58
N TRP A 257 2.89 12.95 30.02
CA TRP A 257 2.26 14.28 30.13
C TRP A 257 1.21 14.28 31.24
#